data_dc189d01956e81d015b7c3b0e39d9d9e
#
_entry.id   dc189d01956e81d015b7c3b0e39d9d9e
#
_cell.length_a   1.000
_cell.length_b   1.000
_cell.length_c   1.000
_cell.angle_alpha   90.00
_cell.angle_beta   90.00
_cell.angle_gamma   90.00
#
_symmetry.space_group_name_H-M   'P 1'
#
loop_
_entity.id
_entity.type
_entity.pdbx_description
1 polymer ?
#
loop_
_entity_poly.entity_id
_entity_poly.type
_entity_poly.pdbx_seq_one_letter_code
_entity_poly.pdbx_strand_id
1 'polypeptide(L)'
;MKTLKNSMQDFTAPFIEWESDHDNEVLQQDFVEAQMGEYGIEFSIYASRDISISHGTHFETQDVTVGDAHFDIEILAVFDQDYDDIDITDEENEMIINVIAHYYE
;
A
#
# COMPACT_ATOMS: atom_id res chain seq x y z
N MET A 1 -22.83 4.78 -13.55
CA MET A 1 -21.56 4.07 -13.63
C MET A 1 -20.50 4.84 -12.86
N LYS A 2 -19.85 4.18 -11.90
CA LYS A 2 -18.78 4.83 -11.15
C LYS A 2 -17.54 4.93 -12.01
N THR A 3 -16.88 6.06 -11.96
CA THR A 3 -15.58 6.22 -12.60
C THR A 3 -14.51 5.52 -11.75
N LEU A 4 -13.37 5.22 -12.36
CA LEU A 4 -12.25 4.65 -11.62
C LEU A 4 -11.87 5.50 -10.41
N LYS A 5 -11.85 6.82 -10.59
CA LYS A 5 -11.52 7.76 -9.54
C LYS A 5 -12.48 7.63 -8.34
N ASN A 6 -13.77 7.52 -8.60
CA ASN A 6 -14.76 7.35 -7.53
C ASN A 6 -14.64 6.00 -6.85
N SER A 7 -14.24 4.99 -7.59
CA SER A 7 -14.09 3.63 -7.05
C SER A 7 -12.87 3.49 -6.13
N MET A 8 -11.89 4.39 -6.22
CA MET A 8 -10.70 4.36 -5.36
C MET A 8 -11.05 4.49 -3.88
N GLN A 9 -12.19 5.08 -3.54
CA GLN A 9 -12.65 5.20 -2.16
C GLN A 9 -13.07 3.84 -1.58
N ASP A 10 -13.38 2.89 -2.45
CA ASP A 10 -13.82 1.55 -2.07
C ASP A 10 -12.68 0.54 -2.15
N PHE A 11 -11.45 1.01 -2.07
CA PHE A 11 -10.28 0.14 -2.16
C PHE A 11 -10.21 -0.82 -0.98
N THR A 12 -10.08 -2.10 -1.30
CA THR A 12 -9.85 -3.13 -0.31
C THR A 12 -8.78 -4.09 -0.83
N ALA A 13 -7.91 -4.51 0.07
CA ALA A 13 -6.82 -5.42 -0.29
C ALA A 13 -6.58 -6.42 0.83
N PRO A 14 -5.90 -7.55 0.53
CA PRO A 14 -5.54 -8.50 1.57
C PRO A 14 -4.62 -7.85 2.60
N PHE A 15 -4.70 -8.32 3.82
CA PHE A 15 -3.80 -7.89 4.88
C PHE A 15 -2.38 -8.38 4.56
N ILE A 16 -1.42 -7.45 4.64
CA ILE A 16 0.00 -7.78 4.50
C ILE A 16 0.69 -7.24 5.74
N GLU A 17 1.40 -8.11 6.42
CA GLU A 17 2.05 -7.75 7.67
C GLU A 17 3.42 -7.13 7.41
N TRP A 18 3.72 -6.06 8.14
CA TRP A 18 5.06 -5.50 8.17
C TRP A 18 5.97 -6.43 8.96
N GLU A 19 7.12 -6.75 8.39
CA GLU A 19 8.11 -7.59 9.03
C GLU A 19 9.24 -6.74 9.59
N SER A 20 9.62 -7.00 10.82
CA SER A 20 10.71 -6.28 11.46
C SER A 20 12.04 -6.85 11.00
N ASP A 21 12.98 -5.96 10.64
CA ASP A 21 14.33 -6.31 10.27
C ASP A 21 15.28 -5.31 10.92
N HIS A 22 15.85 -5.70 12.07
CA HIS A 22 16.69 -4.83 12.89
C HIS A 22 15.95 -3.53 13.26
N ASP A 23 16.44 -2.40 12.76
CA ASP A 23 15.85 -1.09 13.04
C ASP A 23 14.83 -0.67 11.98
N ASN A 24 14.47 -1.57 11.10
CA ASN A 24 13.55 -1.27 10.00
C ASN A 24 12.38 -2.23 10.01
N GLU A 25 11.29 -1.78 9.41
CA GLU A 25 10.20 -2.67 9.03
C GLU A 25 10.09 -2.69 7.51
N VAL A 26 9.82 -3.88 6.98
CA VAL A 26 9.68 -4.08 5.54
C VAL A 26 8.35 -4.76 5.26
N LEU A 27 7.67 -4.29 4.23
CA LEU A 27 6.45 -4.90 3.74
C LEU A 27 6.69 -5.24 2.28
N GLN A 28 6.57 -6.50 1.92
CA GLN A 28 6.84 -6.94 0.55
C GLN A 28 5.87 -8.05 0.16
N GLN A 29 5.26 -7.88 -0.99
CA GLN A 29 4.39 -8.90 -1.56
C GLN A 29 4.30 -8.70 -3.06
N ASP A 30 4.46 -9.80 -3.81
CA ASP A 30 4.28 -9.79 -5.25
C ASP A 30 2.89 -10.30 -5.59
N PHE A 31 2.35 -9.79 -6.69
CA PHE A 31 1.07 -10.26 -7.25
C PHE A 31 -0.09 -10.17 -6.26
N VAL A 32 -0.25 -9.00 -5.65
CA VAL A 32 -1.37 -8.75 -4.74
C VAL A 32 -2.59 -8.42 -5.57
N GLU A 33 -3.70 -9.13 -5.30
CA GLU A 33 -4.98 -8.84 -5.92
C GLU A 33 -5.83 -8.03 -4.96
N ALA A 34 -6.33 -6.90 -5.45
CA ALA A 34 -7.15 -6.00 -4.66
C ALA A 34 -8.36 -5.57 -5.46
N GLN A 35 -9.30 -4.90 -4.81
CA GLN A 35 -10.49 -4.38 -5.47
C GLN A 35 -10.69 -2.91 -5.13
N MET A 36 -11.14 -2.17 -6.13
CA MET A 36 -11.59 -0.79 -5.98
C MET A 36 -13.02 -0.71 -6.51
N GLY A 37 -14.00 -0.97 -5.65
CA GLY A 37 -15.39 -1.00 -6.07
C GLY A 37 -15.63 -2.08 -7.12
N GLU A 38 -15.88 -1.67 -8.34
CA GLU A 38 -16.15 -2.59 -9.47
C GLU A 38 -14.90 -3.03 -10.21
N TYR A 39 -13.74 -2.45 -9.87
CA TYR A 39 -12.49 -2.72 -10.57
C TYR A 39 -11.60 -3.62 -9.75
N GLY A 40 -10.87 -4.48 -10.44
CA GLY A 40 -9.83 -5.30 -9.83
C GLY A 40 -8.47 -4.76 -10.18
N ILE A 41 -7.53 -4.91 -9.26
CA ILE A 41 -6.15 -4.46 -9.45
C ILE A 41 -5.21 -5.58 -9.05
N GLU A 42 -4.17 -5.76 -9.84
CA GLU A 42 -3.04 -6.59 -9.47
C GLU A 42 -1.81 -5.72 -9.39
N PHE A 43 -1.08 -5.82 -8.29
CA PHE A 43 0.11 -5.00 -8.08
C PHE A 43 1.16 -5.74 -7.27
N SER A 44 2.39 -5.24 -7.36
CA SER A 44 3.47 -5.64 -6.46
C SER A 44 3.79 -4.47 -5.56
N ILE A 45 4.10 -4.75 -4.31
CA ILE A 45 4.42 -3.73 -3.33
C ILE A 45 5.70 -4.09 -2.59
N TYR A 46 6.57 -3.11 -2.48
CA TYR A 46 7.70 -3.14 -1.56
C TYR A 46 7.68 -1.83 -0.78
N ALA A 47 7.77 -1.92 0.52
CA ALA A 47 7.79 -0.73 1.36
C ALA A 47 8.78 -0.95 2.49
N SER A 48 9.40 0.13 2.92
CA SER A 48 10.31 0.10 4.06
C SER A 48 10.12 1.35 4.89
N ARG A 49 10.31 1.22 6.18
CA ARG A 49 10.28 2.35 7.10
C ARG A 49 11.25 2.11 8.24
N ASP A 50 11.80 3.19 8.75
CA ASP A 50 12.72 3.14 9.87
C ASP A 50 11.93 3.14 11.17
N ILE A 51 12.40 2.35 12.14
CA ILE A 51 11.85 2.35 13.48
C ILE A 51 12.94 2.85 14.41
N SER A 52 12.64 3.89 15.17
CA SER A 52 13.52 4.36 16.23
C SER A 52 12.91 4.00 17.57
N ILE A 53 13.67 3.33 18.41
CA ILE A 53 13.27 3.00 19.77
C ILE A 53 14.03 3.92 20.69
N SER A 54 13.32 4.80 21.36
CA SER A 54 13.90 5.68 22.36
C SER A 54 13.66 5.11 23.75
N HIS A 55 14.74 4.98 24.52
CA HIS A 55 14.62 4.57 25.89
C HIS A 55 14.49 5.82 26.75
N GLY A 56 13.43 5.86 27.56
CA GLY A 56 13.25 6.95 28.51
C GLY A 56 14.37 6.97 29.53
N THR A 57 14.68 8.13 30.03
CA THR A 57 15.73 8.32 31.03
C THR A 57 15.28 7.92 32.42
N HIS A 58 14.00 7.68 32.62
CA HIS A 58 13.40 7.38 33.92
C HIS A 58 12.43 6.23 33.76
N PHE A 59 12.81 5.05 33.96
CA PHE A 59 11.94 3.87 33.98
C PHE A 59 10.77 3.84 33.01
N GLU A 60 10.71 4.77 32.13
CA GLU A 60 9.57 4.92 31.29
C GLU A 60 9.58 3.94 30.17
N THR A 61 8.42 3.86 29.60
CA THR A 61 8.17 3.07 28.41
C THR A 61 9.09 3.48 27.27
N GLN A 62 9.44 2.51 26.48
CA GLN A 62 10.12 2.78 25.22
C GLN A 62 9.17 3.53 24.30
N ASP A 63 9.64 4.63 23.74
CA ASP A 63 8.93 5.33 22.69
C ASP A 63 9.39 4.78 21.35
N VAL A 64 8.45 4.21 20.60
CA VAL A 64 8.73 3.74 19.26
C VAL A 64 8.26 4.79 18.28
N THR A 65 9.20 5.35 17.56
CA THR A 65 8.89 6.32 16.50
C THR A 65 9.09 5.64 15.15
N VAL A 66 8.03 5.66 14.35
CA VAL A 66 8.08 5.11 13.00
C VAL A 66 8.33 6.25 12.04
N GLY A 67 9.39 6.16 11.27
CA GLY A 67 9.71 7.14 10.24
C GLY A 67 8.78 7.04 9.04
N ASP A 68 8.92 7.98 8.12
CA ASP A 68 8.13 7.97 6.91
C ASP A 68 8.44 6.71 6.10
N ALA A 69 7.40 6.06 5.65
CA ALA A 69 7.55 4.87 4.84
C ALA A 69 7.87 5.24 3.39
N HIS A 70 8.77 4.48 2.79
CA HIS A 70 9.04 4.55 1.37
C HIS A 70 8.31 3.40 0.68
N PHE A 71 7.46 3.75 -0.26
CA PHE A 71 6.68 2.76 -1.00
C PHE A 71 7.16 2.69 -2.43
N ASP A 72 7.37 1.46 -2.89
CA ASP A 72 7.69 1.15 -4.28
C ASP A 72 6.61 0.20 -4.76
N ILE A 73 5.66 0.73 -5.52
CA ILE A 73 4.48 0.02 -5.93
C ILE A 73 4.42 -0.01 -7.45
N GLU A 74 4.24 -1.20 -8.01
CA GLU A 74 4.08 -1.37 -9.44
C GLU A 74 2.70 -1.94 -9.71
N ILE A 75 1.91 -1.22 -10.51
CA ILE A 75 0.60 -1.70 -10.95
C ILE A 75 0.82 -2.62 -12.14
N LEU A 76 0.46 -3.89 -11.96
CA LEU A 76 0.65 -4.90 -13.00
C LEU A 76 -0.53 -4.98 -13.95
N ALA A 77 -1.74 -4.85 -13.41
CA ALA A 77 -2.95 -4.91 -14.22
C ALA A 77 -4.11 -4.21 -13.50
N VAL A 78 -5.00 -3.65 -14.28
CA VAL A 78 -6.29 -3.14 -13.81
C VAL A 78 -7.35 -3.73 -14.73
N PHE A 79 -8.39 -4.29 -14.16
CA PHE A 79 -9.43 -4.94 -14.95
C PHE A 79 -10.82 -4.60 -14.39
N ASP A 80 -11.83 -4.72 -15.26
CA ASP A 80 -13.21 -4.45 -14.90
C ASP A 80 -13.89 -5.70 -14.34
N GLN A 81 -15.20 -5.63 -14.14
CA GLN A 81 -15.98 -6.76 -13.59
C GLN A 81 -15.93 -8.02 -14.48
N ASP A 82 -15.71 -7.84 -15.76
CA ASP A 82 -15.64 -8.95 -16.71
C ASP A 82 -14.22 -9.47 -16.91
N TYR A 83 -13.27 -8.99 -16.07
CA TYR A 83 -11.85 -9.31 -16.13
C TYR A 83 -11.17 -8.85 -17.42
N ASP A 84 -11.73 -7.83 -18.06
CA ASP A 84 -11.09 -7.20 -19.21
C ASP A 84 -10.08 -6.17 -18.76
N ASP A 85 -8.91 -6.19 -19.35
CA ASP A 85 -7.86 -5.23 -19.04
C ASP A 85 -8.31 -3.81 -19.37
N ILE A 86 -8.03 -2.90 -18.46
CA ILE A 86 -8.34 -1.49 -18.62
C ILE A 86 -7.05 -0.71 -18.73
N ASP A 87 -6.96 0.15 -19.75
CA ASP A 87 -5.87 1.09 -19.86
C ASP A 87 -6.13 2.28 -18.94
N ILE A 88 -5.16 2.61 -18.11
CA ILE A 88 -5.23 3.75 -17.22
C ILE A 88 -4.23 4.81 -17.64
N THR A 89 -4.55 6.07 -17.34
CA THR A 89 -3.64 7.17 -17.60
C THR A 89 -2.53 7.20 -16.55
N ASP A 90 -1.46 7.93 -16.83
CA ASP A 90 -0.38 8.11 -15.85
C ASP A 90 -0.89 8.74 -14.56
N GLU A 91 -1.82 9.69 -14.69
CA GLU A 91 -2.43 10.32 -13.52
C GLU A 91 -3.21 9.32 -12.68
N GLU A 92 -4.01 8.47 -13.33
CA GLU A 92 -4.75 7.42 -12.64
C GLU A 92 -3.82 6.42 -11.98
N ASN A 93 -2.74 6.07 -12.65
CA ASN A 93 -1.72 5.17 -12.11
C ASN A 93 -1.13 5.74 -10.80
N GLU A 94 -0.76 7.01 -10.80
CA GLU A 94 -0.25 7.66 -9.60
C GLU A 94 -1.28 7.71 -8.49
N MET A 95 -2.53 7.98 -8.82
CA MET A 95 -3.60 8.02 -7.83
C MET A 95 -3.81 6.66 -7.17
N ILE A 96 -3.77 5.60 -7.96
CA ILE A 96 -3.90 4.24 -7.45
C ILE A 96 -2.73 3.90 -6.53
N ILE A 97 -1.51 4.24 -6.94
CA ILE A 97 -0.32 4.03 -6.12
C ILE A 97 -0.46 4.74 -4.77
N ASN A 98 -0.94 5.98 -4.78
CA ASN A 98 -1.16 6.73 -3.55
C ASN A 98 -2.21 6.08 -2.65
N VAL A 99 -3.28 5.56 -3.23
CA VAL A 99 -4.32 4.86 -2.49
C VAL A 99 -3.74 3.61 -1.82
N ILE A 100 -2.95 2.83 -2.56
CA ILE A 100 -2.33 1.62 -2.04
C ILE A 100 -1.36 1.96 -0.91
N ALA A 101 -0.50 2.94 -1.12
CA ALA A 101 0.46 3.37 -0.11
C ALA A 101 -0.25 3.80 1.17
N HIS A 102 -1.30 4.56 1.03
CA HIS A 102 -2.08 5.04 2.18
C HIS A 102 -2.76 3.91 2.92
N TYR A 103 -3.24 2.92 2.19
CA TYR A 103 -3.91 1.75 2.78
C TYR A 103 -2.98 0.93 3.66
N TYR A 104 -1.72 0.78 3.25
CA TYR A 104 -0.73 -0.01 3.98
C TYR A 104 0.17 0.82 4.90
N GLU A 105 -0.02 2.11 4.93
CA GLU A 105 0.75 3.01 5.77
C GLU A 105 0.58 2.79 7.27
#